data_0d41b5819900a0f4f6c7bc83d4a7acfb
#
_entry.id   0d41b5819900a0f4f6c7bc83d4a7acfb
#
_cell.length_a   1.000
_cell.length_b   1.000
_cell.length_c   1.000
_cell.angle_alpha   90.00
_cell.angle_beta   90.00
_cell.angle_gamma   90.00
#
_symmetry.space_group_name_H-M   'P 1'
#
loop_
_entity.id
_entity.type
_entity.pdbx_description
1 polymer ?
#
loop_
_entity_poly.entity_id
_entity_poly.type
_entity_poly.pdbx_seq_one_letter_code
_entity_poly.pdbx_strand_id
1 'polypeptide(L)'
;MSKTITFAVGAMLLYTGWAFLAKVATGGLPAEQAVVYTYAAGIGVAITYVHVTGDAMVAAPSSIGIALVAGLFLGGGTIAYYLALDAGSAAIATSISGMYILGTAVLAVVVLDESLTMVEMTGLGFAVVAVILLSR
;
A
#
# COMPACT_ATOMS: atom_id res chain seq x y z
N MET A 1 19.38 7.27 11.21
CA MET A 1 17.96 6.94 10.92
C MET A 1 17.71 5.51 11.36
N SER A 2 16.55 5.22 11.97
CA SER A 2 16.20 3.83 12.30
C SER A 2 16.04 3.03 11.00
N LYS A 3 16.32 1.71 11.04
CA LYS A 3 16.12 0.81 9.88
C LYS A 3 14.69 0.92 9.32
N THR A 4 13.71 1.07 10.22
CA THR A 4 12.30 1.26 9.88
C THR A 4 12.09 2.47 8.96
N ILE A 5 12.64 3.64 9.32
CA ILE A 5 12.51 4.87 8.53
C ILE A 5 13.16 4.70 7.15
N THR A 6 14.33 4.07 7.09
CA THR A 6 15.03 3.85 5.82
C THR A 6 14.20 2.99 4.86
N PHE A 7 13.67 1.87 5.33
CA PHE A 7 12.82 1.01 4.50
C PHE A 7 11.48 1.67 4.14
N ALA A 8 10.88 2.43 5.07
CA ALA A 8 9.63 3.13 4.80
C ALA A 8 9.80 4.21 3.72
N VAL A 9 10.91 4.97 3.75
CA VAL A 9 11.21 5.95 2.68
C VAL A 9 11.45 5.25 1.34
N GLY A 10 12.16 4.13 1.34
CA GLY A 10 12.35 3.31 0.14
C GLY A 10 11.01 2.82 -0.45
N ALA A 11 10.12 2.30 0.41
CA ALA A 11 8.79 1.88 0.00
C ALA A 11 7.96 3.05 -0.54
N MET A 12 8.01 4.21 0.10
CA MET A 12 7.33 5.44 -0.37
C MET A 12 7.75 5.82 -1.79
N LEU A 13 9.04 5.79 -2.09
CA LEU A 13 9.54 6.13 -3.43
C LEU A 13 9.08 5.10 -4.48
N LEU A 14 9.14 3.82 -4.16
CA LEU A 14 8.67 2.75 -5.04
C LEU A 14 7.17 2.83 -5.28
N TYR A 15 6.38 3.09 -4.24
CA TYR A 15 4.93 3.27 -4.38
C TYR A 15 4.57 4.53 -5.17
N THR A 16 5.36 5.61 -5.07
CA THR A 16 5.18 6.79 -5.91
C THR A 16 5.35 6.45 -7.40
N GLY A 17 6.41 5.72 -7.75
CA GLY A 17 6.64 5.24 -9.11
C GLY A 17 5.53 4.31 -9.59
N TRP A 18 5.12 3.35 -8.75
CA TRP A 18 4.02 2.45 -9.05
C TRP A 18 2.70 3.20 -9.30
N ALA A 19 2.30 4.12 -8.42
CA ALA A 19 1.05 4.87 -8.57
C ALA A 19 1.02 5.71 -9.86
N PHE A 20 2.13 6.35 -10.21
CA PHE A 20 2.27 7.08 -11.46
C PHE A 20 2.15 6.16 -12.69
N LEU A 21 2.90 5.05 -12.71
CA LEU A 21 2.88 4.10 -13.81
C LEU A 21 1.52 3.38 -13.92
N ALA A 22 0.85 3.13 -12.81
CA ALA A 22 -0.51 2.59 -12.78
C ALA A 22 -1.49 3.53 -13.51
N LYS A 23 -1.41 4.84 -13.25
CA LYS A 23 -2.23 5.83 -13.96
C LYS A 23 -1.93 5.85 -15.46
N VAL A 24 -0.66 5.75 -15.86
CA VAL A 24 -0.27 5.69 -17.27
C VAL A 24 -0.83 4.41 -17.93
N ALA A 25 -0.76 3.29 -17.23
CA ALA A 25 -1.24 2.00 -17.73
C ALA A 25 -2.75 1.98 -17.97
N THR A 26 -3.56 2.61 -17.11
CA THR A 26 -5.02 2.70 -17.29
C THR A 26 -5.43 3.57 -18.48
N GLY A 27 -4.51 4.36 -19.04
CA GLY A 27 -4.73 5.07 -20.30
C GLY A 27 -4.71 4.18 -21.56
N GLY A 28 -4.22 2.95 -21.46
CA GLY A 28 -4.11 2.01 -22.58
C GLY A 28 -4.64 0.59 -22.31
N LEU A 29 -4.94 0.28 -21.04
CA LEU A 29 -5.45 -1.02 -20.61
C LEU A 29 -6.67 -0.83 -19.69
N PRO A 30 -7.66 -1.73 -19.75
CA PRO A 30 -8.69 -1.80 -18.71
C PRO A 30 -8.05 -1.94 -17.32
N ALA A 31 -8.63 -1.26 -16.32
CA ALA A 31 -8.08 -1.20 -14.96
C ALA A 31 -7.81 -2.60 -14.37
N GLU A 32 -8.75 -3.53 -14.55
CA GLU A 32 -8.64 -4.91 -14.06
C GLU A 32 -7.51 -5.70 -14.72
N GLN A 33 -7.22 -5.45 -16.00
CA GLN A 33 -6.10 -6.10 -16.69
C GLN A 33 -4.76 -5.51 -16.22
N ALA A 34 -4.69 -4.20 -16.06
CA ALA A 34 -3.49 -3.54 -15.54
C ALA A 34 -3.11 -4.06 -14.15
N VAL A 35 -4.10 -4.34 -13.28
CA VAL A 35 -3.90 -4.99 -11.97
C VAL A 35 -3.26 -6.37 -12.12
N VAL A 36 -3.74 -7.20 -13.05
CA VAL A 36 -3.19 -8.56 -13.26
C VAL A 36 -1.70 -8.49 -13.63
N TYR A 37 -1.31 -7.62 -14.56
CA TYR A 37 0.08 -7.45 -14.94
C TYR A 37 0.94 -6.90 -13.80
N THR A 38 0.39 -5.96 -13.01
CA THR A 38 1.07 -5.41 -11.84
C THR A 38 1.37 -6.50 -10.81
N TYR A 39 0.39 -7.36 -10.51
CA TYR A 39 0.60 -8.46 -9.56
C TYR A 39 1.54 -9.54 -10.09
N ALA A 40 1.46 -9.86 -11.38
CA ALA A 40 2.39 -10.82 -11.97
C ALA A 40 3.85 -10.35 -11.82
N ALA A 41 4.13 -9.08 -12.10
CA ALA A 41 5.44 -8.48 -11.89
C ALA A 41 5.83 -8.45 -10.41
N GLY A 42 4.90 -8.07 -9.51
CA GLY A 42 5.12 -8.01 -8.07
C GLY A 42 5.46 -9.38 -7.46
N ILE A 43 4.75 -10.43 -7.87
CA ILE A 43 5.05 -11.82 -7.47
C ILE A 43 6.45 -12.21 -7.95
N GLY A 44 6.81 -11.88 -9.18
CA GLY A 44 8.16 -12.12 -9.71
C GLY A 44 9.26 -11.47 -8.87
N VAL A 45 9.07 -10.22 -8.48
CA VAL A 45 10.00 -9.49 -7.59
C VAL A 45 10.10 -10.18 -6.22
N ALA A 46 8.97 -10.55 -5.62
CA ALA A 46 8.95 -11.20 -4.31
C ALA A 46 9.68 -12.57 -4.33
N ILE A 47 9.39 -13.41 -5.32
CA ILE A 47 10.04 -14.71 -5.48
C ILE A 47 11.55 -14.53 -5.70
N THR A 48 11.95 -13.59 -6.56
CA THR A 48 13.37 -13.30 -6.82
C THR A 48 14.07 -12.86 -5.55
N TYR A 49 13.44 -11.99 -4.76
CA TYR A 49 14.00 -11.51 -3.50
C TYR A 49 14.24 -12.67 -2.51
N VAL A 50 13.24 -13.52 -2.28
CA VAL A 50 13.37 -14.71 -1.41
C VAL A 50 14.49 -15.63 -1.89
N HIS A 51 14.59 -15.84 -3.22
CA HIS A 51 15.63 -16.70 -3.77
C HIS A 51 17.05 -16.12 -3.61
N VAL A 52 17.19 -14.80 -3.78
CA VAL A 52 18.49 -14.12 -3.67
C VAL A 52 18.95 -14.00 -2.20
N THR A 53 18.01 -13.81 -1.25
CA THR A 53 18.36 -13.75 0.17
C THR A 53 18.69 -15.13 0.75
N GLY A 54 18.31 -16.20 0.04
CA GLY A 54 18.55 -17.57 0.48
C GLY A 54 17.69 -18.01 1.66
N ASP A 55 16.64 -17.26 1.99
CA ASP A 55 15.73 -17.58 3.07
C ASP A 55 14.84 -18.77 2.70
N ALA A 56 14.81 -19.79 3.56
CA ALA A 56 13.89 -20.91 3.38
C ALA A 56 12.44 -20.44 3.64
N MET A 57 11.53 -20.82 2.76
CA MET A 57 10.11 -20.57 3.00
C MET A 57 9.63 -21.35 4.24
N VAL A 58 9.25 -20.61 5.26
CA VAL A 58 8.75 -21.19 6.53
C VAL A 58 7.29 -21.57 6.38
N ALA A 59 6.95 -22.82 6.70
CA ALA A 59 5.58 -23.30 6.71
C ALA A 59 4.95 -23.11 8.10
N ALA A 60 4.42 -21.92 8.36
CA ALA A 60 3.61 -21.62 9.54
C ALA A 60 2.14 -21.43 9.11
N PRO A 61 1.27 -22.46 9.21
CA PRO A 61 -0.07 -22.45 8.59
C PRO A 61 -0.93 -21.26 9.02
N SER A 62 -0.89 -20.86 10.29
CA SER A 62 -1.64 -19.70 10.79
C SER A 62 -1.17 -18.39 10.16
N SER A 63 0.13 -18.17 10.08
CA SER A 63 0.71 -16.95 9.48
C SER A 63 0.49 -16.90 7.97
N ILE A 64 0.54 -18.06 7.31
CA ILE A 64 0.20 -18.18 5.88
C ILE A 64 -1.27 -17.80 5.66
N GLY A 65 -2.19 -18.31 6.51
CA GLY A 65 -3.60 -17.97 6.45
C GLY A 65 -3.85 -16.46 6.57
N ILE A 66 -3.20 -15.81 7.53
CA ILE A 66 -3.28 -14.35 7.71
C ILE A 66 -2.73 -13.61 6.47
N ALA A 67 -1.60 -14.04 5.95
CA ALA A 67 -1.00 -13.44 4.76
C ALA A 67 -1.90 -13.57 3.52
N LEU A 68 -2.58 -14.71 3.35
CA LEU A 68 -3.54 -14.91 2.27
C LEU A 68 -4.76 -13.99 2.41
N VAL A 69 -5.29 -13.83 3.61
CA VAL A 69 -6.39 -12.88 3.88
C VAL A 69 -5.94 -11.44 3.60
N ALA A 70 -4.75 -11.06 4.05
CA ALA A 70 -4.17 -9.75 3.73
C ALA A 70 -4.04 -9.54 2.20
N GLY A 71 -3.68 -10.60 1.47
CA GLY A 71 -3.65 -10.61 0.00
C GLY A 71 -5.00 -10.35 -0.64
N LEU A 72 -6.11 -10.85 -0.07
CA LEU A 72 -7.47 -10.56 -0.56
C LEU A 72 -7.82 -9.09 -0.39
N PHE A 73 -7.51 -8.49 0.77
CA PHE A 73 -7.70 -7.05 1.00
C PHE A 73 -6.84 -6.21 0.05
N LEU A 74 -5.57 -6.59 -0.12
CA LEU A 74 -4.68 -5.93 -1.07
C LEU A 74 -5.22 -6.01 -2.49
N GLY A 75 -5.68 -7.19 -2.93
CA GLY A 75 -6.25 -7.40 -4.26
C GLY A 75 -7.48 -6.56 -4.51
N GLY A 76 -8.46 -6.61 -3.62
CA GLY A 76 -9.68 -5.81 -3.72
C GLY A 76 -9.39 -4.31 -3.67
N GLY A 77 -8.53 -3.88 -2.75
CA GLY A 77 -8.11 -2.48 -2.63
C GLY A 77 -7.39 -1.96 -3.87
N THR A 78 -6.51 -2.78 -4.46
CA THR A 78 -5.80 -2.40 -5.69
C THR A 78 -6.74 -2.30 -6.89
N ILE A 79 -7.70 -3.21 -7.03
CA ILE A 79 -8.73 -3.10 -8.09
C ILE A 79 -9.50 -1.79 -7.93
N ALA A 80 -10.00 -1.49 -6.73
CA ALA A 80 -10.71 -0.25 -6.45
C ALA A 80 -9.84 0.99 -6.73
N TYR A 81 -8.55 0.95 -6.38
CA TYR A 81 -7.60 2.02 -6.66
C TYR A 81 -7.39 2.24 -8.17
N TYR A 82 -7.21 1.18 -8.96
CA TYR A 82 -7.05 1.30 -10.41
C TYR A 82 -8.33 1.82 -11.10
N LEU A 83 -9.50 1.40 -10.64
CA LEU A 83 -10.77 1.97 -11.11
C LEU A 83 -10.89 3.46 -10.76
N ALA A 84 -10.41 3.89 -9.60
CA ALA A 84 -10.37 5.30 -9.24
C ALA A 84 -9.36 6.08 -10.10
N LEU A 85 -8.22 5.49 -10.45
CA LEU A 85 -7.25 6.08 -11.38
C LEU A 85 -7.82 6.23 -12.79
N ASP A 86 -8.58 5.25 -13.26
CA ASP A 86 -9.24 5.28 -14.57
C ASP A 86 -10.31 6.38 -14.60
N ALA A 87 -11.11 6.47 -13.55
CA ALA A 87 -12.23 7.42 -13.45
C ALA A 87 -11.80 8.90 -13.25
N GLY A 88 -10.55 9.18 -12.77
CA GLY A 88 -10.21 10.55 -12.40
C GLY A 88 -8.73 10.88 -12.21
N SER A 89 -8.51 11.90 -11.40
CA SER A 89 -7.17 12.42 -11.10
C SER A 89 -6.38 11.43 -10.23
N ALA A 90 -5.15 11.12 -10.65
CA ALA A 90 -4.23 10.31 -9.86
C ALA A 90 -3.92 10.96 -8.50
N ALA A 91 -3.83 12.29 -8.44
CA ALA A 91 -3.59 13.00 -7.18
C ALA A 91 -4.72 12.76 -6.17
N ILE A 92 -5.98 12.85 -6.60
CA ILE A 92 -7.14 12.62 -5.73
C ILE A 92 -7.25 11.16 -5.34
N ALA A 93 -7.17 10.25 -6.31
CA ALA A 93 -7.24 8.80 -6.07
C ALA A 93 -6.17 8.35 -5.07
N THR A 94 -4.92 8.77 -5.27
CA THR A 94 -3.80 8.41 -4.39
C THR A 94 -3.94 9.05 -2.99
N SER A 95 -4.37 10.31 -2.91
CA SER A 95 -4.53 10.99 -1.62
C SER A 95 -5.61 10.35 -0.77
N ILE A 96 -6.78 10.03 -1.36
CA ILE A 96 -7.88 9.39 -0.65
C ILE A 96 -7.50 7.95 -0.27
N SER A 97 -6.96 7.18 -1.21
CA SER A 97 -6.52 5.81 -0.92
C SER A 97 -5.42 5.77 0.13
N GLY A 98 -4.51 6.73 0.12
CA GLY A 98 -3.45 6.87 1.12
C GLY A 98 -3.94 7.05 2.56
N MET A 99 -5.23 7.37 2.76
CA MET A 99 -5.83 7.47 4.11
C MET A 99 -5.89 6.15 4.88
N TYR A 100 -5.62 5.02 4.22
CA TYR A 100 -5.51 3.74 4.95
C TYR A 100 -4.47 3.82 6.09
N ILE A 101 -3.51 4.73 6.01
CA ILE A 101 -2.52 4.96 7.07
C ILE A 101 -3.19 5.31 8.42
N LEU A 102 -4.29 6.04 8.41
CA LEU A 102 -5.03 6.37 9.63
C LEU A 102 -5.74 5.13 10.19
N GLY A 103 -6.39 4.37 9.31
CA GLY A 103 -7.01 3.10 9.72
C GLY A 103 -5.99 2.13 10.29
N THR A 104 -4.81 2.02 9.66
CA THR A 104 -3.73 1.17 10.15
C THR A 104 -3.20 1.66 11.50
N ALA A 105 -3.03 2.97 11.71
CA ALA A 105 -2.59 3.53 12.99
C ALA A 105 -3.61 3.24 14.12
N VAL A 106 -4.90 3.36 13.84
CA VAL A 106 -5.96 3.02 14.80
C VAL A 106 -5.91 1.53 15.14
N LEU A 107 -5.78 0.65 14.15
CA LEU A 107 -5.69 -0.80 14.38
C LEU A 107 -4.41 -1.17 15.13
N ALA A 108 -3.28 -0.52 14.86
CA ALA A 108 -2.04 -0.76 15.59
C ALA A 108 -2.19 -0.42 17.08
N VAL A 109 -2.84 0.69 17.41
CA VAL A 109 -3.10 1.07 18.82
C VAL A 109 -4.09 0.12 19.47
N VAL A 110 -5.22 -0.21 18.80
CA VAL A 110 -6.32 -0.97 19.43
C VAL A 110 -6.05 -2.48 19.49
N VAL A 111 -5.36 -3.03 18.50
CA VAL A 111 -5.18 -4.49 18.34
C VAL A 111 -3.78 -4.95 18.73
N LEU A 112 -2.77 -4.11 18.48
CA LEU A 112 -1.37 -4.45 18.74
C LEU A 112 -0.82 -3.77 20.01
N ASP A 113 -1.67 -3.01 20.74
CA ASP A 113 -1.29 -2.25 21.94
C ASP A 113 -0.10 -1.28 21.71
N GLU A 114 0.08 -0.80 20.46
CA GLU A 114 1.11 0.19 20.14
C GLU A 114 0.75 1.56 20.73
N SER A 115 1.76 2.28 21.22
CA SER A 115 1.59 3.64 21.73
C SER A 115 2.07 4.65 20.70
N LEU A 116 1.22 5.64 20.41
CA LEU A 116 1.59 6.79 19.57
C LEU A 116 2.06 7.95 20.44
N THR A 117 3.15 8.57 20.06
CA THR A 117 3.60 9.82 20.66
C THR A 117 2.73 10.98 20.23
N MET A 118 2.71 12.08 21.02
CA MET A 118 1.98 13.30 20.65
C MET A 118 2.42 13.87 19.30
N VAL A 119 3.68 13.68 18.92
CA VAL A 119 4.19 14.12 17.61
C VAL A 119 3.57 13.30 16.48
N GLU A 120 3.50 11.98 16.64
CA GLU A 120 2.87 11.07 15.65
C GLU A 120 1.38 11.34 15.51
N MET A 121 0.66 11.52 16.63
CA MET A 121 -0.76 11.89 16.62
C MET A 121 -0.99 13.22 15.89
N THR A 122 -0.14 14.21 16.11
CA THR A 122 -0.22 15.50 15.41
C THR A 122 0.02 15.33 13.92
N GLY A 123 1.02 14.52 13.52
CA GLY A 123 1.29 14.20 12.12
C GLY A 123 0.10 13.53 11.42
N LEU A 124 -0.53 12.55 12.07
CA LEU A 124 -1.75 11.90 11.57
C LEU A 124 -2.91 12.89 11.43
N GLY A 125 -3.06 13.83 12.39
CA GLY A 125 -4.06 14.89 12.32
C GLY A 125 -3.87 15.79 11.10
N PHE A 126 -2.64 16.18 10.78
CA PHE A 126 -2.36 16.94 9.56
C PHE A 126 -2.66 16.16 8.28
N ALA A 127 -2.45 14.84 8.26
CA ALA A 127 -2.81 14.01 7.12
C ALA A 127 -4.32 14.03 6.86
N VAL A 128 -5.15 13.98 7.91
CA VAL A 128 -6.62 14.13 7.79
C VAL A 128 -6.98 15.48 7.15
N VAL A 129 -6.42 16.56 7.66
CA VAL A 129 -6.69 17.91 7.14
C VAL A 129 -6.27 18.02 5.68
N ALA A 130 -5.09 17.50 5.32
CA ALA A 130 -4.60 17.52 3.94
C ALA A 130 -5.58 16.83 2.97
N VAL A 131 -6.12 15.66 3.34
CA VAL A 131 -7.06 14.94 2.47
C VAL A 131 -8.41 15.65 2.38
N ILE A 132 -8.93 16.20 3.48
CA ILE A 132 -10.18 16.99 3.43
C ILE A 132 -10.04 18.17 2.46
N LEU A 133 -8.88 18.82 2.42
CA LEU A 133 -8.62 19.92 1.49
C LEU A 133 -8.47 19.45 0.05
N LEU A 134 -7.84 18.29 -0.19
CA LEU A 134 -7.64 17.72 -1.52
C LEU A 134 -8.91 17.09 -2.12
N SER A 135 -9.87 16.71 -1.28
CA SER A 135 -11.14 16.10 -1.72
C SER A 135 -12.23 17.11 -2.09
N ARG A 136 -11.96 18.41 -1.97
CA ARG A 136 -12.88 19.50 -2.35
C ARG A 136 -12.54 20.03 -3.75
#